data_adb6bb18395654cf256df34ee466e657
#
_entry.id   adb6bb18395654cf256df34ee466e657
#
_cell.length_a   1.000
_cell.length_b   1.000
_cell.length_c   1.000
_cell.angle_alpha   90.00
_cell.angle_beta   90.00
_cell.angle_gamma   90.00
#
_symmetry.space_group_name_H-M   'P 1'
#
loop_
_entity.id
_entity.type
_entity.pdbx_description
1 polymer ?
#
loop_
_entity_poly.entity_id
_entity_poly.type
_entity_poly.pdbx_seq_one_letter_code
_entity_poly.pdbx_strand_id
1 'polypeptide(L)'
;MINEFIRRPVLSMVISIIITFLGLLALFQLPITQFPSIAPPEVNVTVEYIGANAETLTKAAIVPLERSINGVPGMKYMSSRAANDGVGVISIIFDAGTDPDVAAVDVQNRVNKMMGELPEEVIKAGVQIAKEEKAMLMYLDVTSTNPELDEMFLYNFADINILTELKRIEGVGFAKIIGVKEYSMRIWLKPDKMLTYNISTEDVLQALKEQNVEAAPGKVGESSDKTEPHLQYVVRYAGKYQNQDDYEKIPIRSNDEGQVLRIKDIAEVEFSTLYFDMETRFNGRPTAAILLKQLPGSNANEVIARIKQRMAEIKEATFLQGMDYDISYDVSRFLDASLHEVVRTLAEAFLLVSLVTFIFLQDWRSTLIPVIAVPVSLIGTFFFMQLLGFSLNLITLLALVLAIGIVVDGAIVVVEAVHAKMESTGTGPRQATEGLNWNMGDTCTGDIGYTACSVF
;
A
#
# COMPACT_ATOMS: atom_id res chain seq x y z
N MET A 1 -30.80 -6.84 -35.21
CA MET A 1 -29.53 -6.11 -35.09
C MET A 1 -28.51 -6.62 -36.12
N ILE A 2 -28.13 -7.89 -36.13
CA ILE A 2 -27.10 -8.46 -37.01
C ILE A 2 -27.38 -8.14 -38.51
N ASN A 3 -28.62 -8.31 -38.99
CA ASN A 3 -29.01 -8.00 -40.34
C ASN A 3 -28.80 -6.52 -40.75
N GLU A 4 -28.81 -5.57 -39.81
CA GLU A 4 -28.52 -4.17 -40.11
C GLU A 4 -27.02 -3.93 -40.36
N PHE A 5 -26.15 -4.63 -39.60
CA PHE A 5 -24.70 -4.56 -39.83
C PHE A 5 -24.27 -5.19 -41.14
N ILE A 6 -24.91 -6.30 -41.53
CA ILE A 6 -24.67 -6.94 -42.85
C ILE A 6 -25.11 -6.02 -44.01
N ARG A 7 -26.25 -5.35 -43.84
CA ARG A 7 -26.76 -4.42 -44.87
C ARG A 7 -25.96 -3.11 -44.95
N ARG A 8 -25.34 -2.69 -43.87
CA ARG A 8 -24.59 -1.42 -43.77
C ARG A 8 -23.13 -1.64 -43.32
N PRO A 9 -22.27 -2.20 -44.17
CA PRO A 9 -20.90 -2.56 -43.80
C PRO A 9 -20.06 -1.36 -43.35
N VAL A 10 -20.34 -0.16 -43.87
CA VAL A 10 -19.67 1.08 -43.48
C VAL A 10 -19.95 1.39 -42.00
N LEU A 11 -21.18 1.15 -41.53
CA LEU A 11 -21.52 1.37 -40.11
C LEU A 11 -20.72 0.44 -39.19
N SER A 12 -20.60 -0.83 -39.55
CA SER A 12 -19.81 -1.82 -38.81
C SER A 12 -18.34 -1.41 -38.73
N MET A 13 -17.74 -1.03 -39.87
CA MET A 13 -16.35 -0.56 -39.90
C MET A 13 -16.11 0.69 -38.99
N VAL A 14 -17.02 1.66 -39.08
CA VAL A 14 -16.91 2.88 -38.29
C VAL A 14 -16.98 2.57 -36.79
N ILE A 15 -17.91 1.70 -36.37
CA ILE A 15 -18.02 1.28 -34.95
C ILE A 15 -16.74 0.56 -34.51
N SER A 16 -16.22 -0.38 -35.31
CA SER A 16 -14.98 -1.09 -35.00
C SER A 16 -13.78 -0.15 -34.86
N ILE A 17 -13.66 0.84 -35.74
CA ILE A 17 -12.60 1.85 -35.69
C ILE A 17 -12.74 2.71 -34.42
N ILE A 18 -13.97 3.14 -34.08
CA ILE A 18 -14.21 3.93 -32.86
C ILE A 18 -13.86 3.13 -31.62
N ILE A 19 -14.33 1.87 -31.52
CA ILE A 19 -14.03 1.00 -30.36
C ILE A 19 -12.52 0.77 -30.24
N THR A 20 -11.83 0.49 -31.34
CA THR A 20 -10.38 0.32 -31.36
C THR A 20 -9.64 1.58 -30.91
N PHE A 21 -10.09 2.75 -31.40
CA PHE A 21 -9.49 4.02 -31.00
C PHE A 21 -9.70 4.30 -29.51
N LEU A 22 -10.91 4.12 -29.00
CA LEU A 22 -11.22 4.27 -27.58
C LEU A 22 -10.46 3.25 -26.72
N GLY A 23 -10.35 2.00 -27.18
CA GLY A 23 -9.58 0.96 -26.50
C GLY A 23 -8.08 1.28 -26.43
N LEU A 24 -7.52 1.86 -27.49
CA LEU A 24 -6.14 2.31 -27.50
C LEU A 24 -5.90 3.44 -26.52
N LEU A 25 -6.81 4.42 -26.44
CA LEU A 25 -6.74 5.49 -25.43
C LEU A 25 -6.85 4.92 -24.02
N ALA A 26 -7.77 3.98 -23.81
CA ALA A 26 -7.97 3.32 -22.53
C ALA A 26 -6.71 2.57 -22.05
N LEU A 27 -6.00 1.91 -22.94
CA LEU A 27 -4.77 1.16 -22.64
C LEU A 27 -3.70 2.03 -21.95
N PHE A 28 -3.58 3.30 -22.34
CA PHE A 28 -2.64 4.23 -21.74
C PHE A 28 -3.11 4.82 -20.39
N GLN A 29 -4.40 4.70 -20.08
CA GLN A 29 -4.99 5.28 -18.86
C GLN A 29 -5.32 4.23 -17.80
N LEU A 30 -5.36 2.95 -18.16
CA LEU A 30 -5.66 1.87 -17.21
C LEU A 30 -4.59 1.78 -16.13
N PRO A 31 -4.98 1.75 -14.83
CA PRO A 31 -4.04 1.56 -13.75
C PRO A 31 -3.43 0.16 -13.82
N ILE A 32 -2.10 0.09 -13.68
CA ILE A 32 -1.37 -1.17 -13.63
C ILE A 32 -1.17 -1.55 -12.17
N THR A 33 -1.64 -2.74 -11.79
CA THR A 33 -1.53 -3.28 -10.43
C THR A 33 -1.07 -4.73 -10.47
N GLN A 34 -0.50 -5.24 -9.37
CA GLN A 34 -0.08 -6.64 -9.30
C GLN A 34 -1.29 -7.58 -9.29
N PHE A 35 -2.29 -7.26 -8.47
CA PHE A 35 -3.51 -8.03 -8.30
C PHE A 35 -4.74 -7.12 -8.43
N PRO A 36 -5.90 -7.67 -8.80
CA PRO A 36 -7.14 -6.90 -8.82
C PRO A 36 -7.52 -6.45 -7.40
N SER A 37 -8.12 -5.26 -7.29
CA SER A 37 -8.59 -4.68 -6.03
C SER A 37 -9.94 -5.29 -5.57
N ILE A 38 -10.01 -6.62 -5.48
CA ILE A 38 -11.19 -7.36 -5.00
C ILE A 38 -11.15 -7.69 -3.52
N ALA A 39 -10.03 -7.40 -2.85
CA ALA A 39 -9.91 -7.63 -1.42
C ALA A 39 -10.86 -6.70 -0.66
N PRO A 40 -11.62 -7.24 0.33
CA PRO A 40 -12.45 -6.42 1.19
C PRO A 40 -11.61 -5.33 1.87
N PRO A 41 -12.14 -4.12 2.06
CA PRO A 41 -11.47 -3.09 2.83
C PRO A 41 -11.15 -3.57 4.25
N GLU A 42 -9.99 -3.19 4.75
CA GLU A 42 -9.53 -3.55 6.09
C GLU A 42 -9.02 -2.31 6.81
N VAL A 43 -9.46 -2.14 8.06
CA VAL A 43 -8.99 -1.08 8.95
C VAL A 43 -8.33 -1.74 10.14
N ASN A 44 -7.09 -1.34 10.42
CA ASN A 44 -6.32 -1.82 11.56
C ASN A 44 -6.32 -0.78 12.67
N VAL A 45 -6.60 -1.23 13.89
CA VAL A 45 -6.46 -0.47 15.13
C VAL A 45 -5.26 -1.04 15.87
N THR A 46 -4.18 -0.26 15.96
CA THR A 46 -2.97 -0.66 16.67
C THR A 46 -2.94 0.01 18.03
N VAL A 47 -2.68 -0.78 19.05
CA VAL A 47 -2.62 -0.38 20.46
C VAL A 47 -1.27 -0.78 21.02
N GLU A 48 -0.62 0.13 21.72
CA GLU A 48 0.65 -0.13 22.41
C GLU A 48 0.46 0.02 23.91
N TYR A 49 0.76 -1.04 24.68
CA TYR A 49 0.78 -1.04 26.12
C TYR A 49 2.16 -1.49 26.61
N ILE A 50 3.06 -0.53 26.70
CA ILE A 50 4.47 -0.77 27.03
C ILE A 50 4.59 -1.47 28.38
N GLY A 51 5.30 -2.60 28.40
CA GLY A 51 5.53 -3.41 29.60
C GLY A 51 4.40 -4.40 29.94
N ALA A 52 3.28 -4.41 29.20
CA ALA A 52 2.24 -5.40 29.37
C ALA A 52 2.54 -6.68 28.59
N ASN A 53 2.18 -7.83 29.16
CA ASN A 53 2.14 -9.09 28.42
C ASN A 53 0.86 -9.19 27.60
N ALA A 54 0.80 -10.17 26.69
CA ALA A 54 -0.34 -10.37 25.78
C ALA A 54 -1.67 -10.54 26.52
N GLU A 55 -1.70 -11.22 27.68
CA GLU A 55 -2.92 -11.44 28.44
C GLU A 55 -3.44 -10.13 29.07
N THR A 56 -2.56 -9.34 29.66
CA THR A 56 -2.90 -8.04 30.25
C THR A 56 -3.37 -7.07 29.16
N LEU A 57 -2.65 -6.98 28.03
CA LEU A 57 -3.01 -6.17 26.89
C LEU A 57 -4.39 -6.57 26.35
N THR A 58 -4.65 -7.87 26.22
CA THR A 58 -5.96 -8.37 25.73
C THR A 58 -7.09 -7.94 26.66
N LYS A 59 -6.92 -8.13 27.98
CA LYS A 59 -7.99 -7.81 28.94
C LYS A 59 -8.22 -6.32 29.13
N ALA A 60 -7.14 -5.54 29.18
CA ALA A 60 -7.20 -4.12 29.54
C ALA A 60 -7.45 -3.18 28.35
N ALA A 61 -7.08 -3.57 27.13
CA ALA A 61 -7.20 -2.71 25.98
C ALA A 61 -7.97 -3.36 24.79
N ILE A 62 -7.58 -4.57 24.37
CA ILE A 62 -8.18 -5.19 23.17
C ILE A 62 -9.67 -5.44 23.36
N VAL A 63 -10.08 -6.17 24.42
CA VAL A 63 -11.48 -6.54 24.64
C VAL A 63 -12.40 -5.32 24.81
N PRO A 64 -12.06 -4.27 25.56
CA PRO A 64 -12.86 -3.04 25.59
C PRO A 64 -13.02 -2.39 24.22
N LEU A 65 -11.94 -2.29 23.44
CA LEU A 65 -11.97 -1.74 22.09
C LEU A 65 -12.83 -2.58 21.15
N GLU A 66 -12.66 -3.92 21.16
CA GLU A 66 -13.49 -4.82 20.35
C GLU A 66 -15.00 -4.63 20.64
N ARG A 67 -15.37 -4.51 21.91
CA ARG A 67 -16.75 -4.26 22.30
C ARG A 67 -17.30 -2.95 21.74
N SER A 68 -16.50 -1.91 21.73
CA SER A 68 -16.89 -0.61 21.18
C SER A 68 -16.96 -0.63 19.67
N ILE A 69 -16.00 -1.26 19.01
CA ILE A 69 -15.91 -1.35 17.54
C ILE A 69 -16.99 -2.26 16.98
N ASN A 70 -17.41 -3.27 17.74
CA ASN A 70 -18.43 -4.21 17.27
C ASN A 70 -19.70 -3.49 16.84
N GLY A 71 -20.22 -3.86 15.65
CA GLY A 71 -21.39 -3.25 15.04
C GLY A 71 -21.10 -1.94 14.28
N VAL A 72 -19.87 -1.69 13.86
CA VAL A 72 -19.57 -0.64 12.85
C VAL A 72 -20.29 -1.00 11.54
N PRO A 73 -20.94 -0.03 10.86
CA PRO A 73 -21.61 -0.29 9.59
C PRO A 73 -20.71 -0.94 8.54
N GLY A 74 -21.21 -1.95 7.85
CA GLY A 74 -20.47 -2.68 6.83
C GLY A 74 -19.37 -3.61 7.34
N MET A 75 -19.21 -3.77 8.66
CA MET A 75 -18.27 -4.73 9.24
C MET A 75 -18.72 -6.16 8.99
N LYS A 76 -17.88 -6.97 8.39
CA LYS A 76 -18.11 -8.39 8.15
C LYS A 76 -17.63 -9.25 9.33
N TYR A 77 -16.41 -9.03 9.78
CA TYR A 77 -15.83 -9.63 10.98
C TYR A 77 -14.61 -8.83 11.45
N MET A 78 -14.17 -9.07 12.66
CA MET A 78 -12.92 -8.58 13.18
C MET A 78 -12.10 -9.73 13.81
N SER A 79 -10.79 -9.55 13.81
CA SER A 79 -9.84 -10.44 14.47
C SER A 79 -8.79 -9.62 15.19
N SER A 80 -8.35 -10.10 16.35
CA SER A 80 -7.35 -9.39 17.15
C SER A 80 -6.17 -10.26 17.46
N ARG A 81 -5.01 -9.63 17.54
CA ARG A 81 -3.75 -10.24 17.95
C ARG A 81 -3.11 -9.38 19.02
N ALA A 82 -2.68 -10.01 20.10
CA ALA A 82 -1.86 -9.40 21.15
C ALA A 82 -0.54 -10.14 21.27
N ALA A 83 0.56 -9.42 21.38
CA ALA A 83 1.89 -9.99 21.55
C ALA A 83 2.50 -9.59 22.91
N ASN A 84 3.53 -10.32 23.35
CA ASN A 84 4.18 -10.07 24.63
C ASN A 84 5.13 -8.85 24.62
N ASP A 85 5.31 -8.23 23.48
CA ASP A 85 6.00 -6.95 23.32
C ASP A 85 5.12 -5.75 23.71
N GLY A 86 3.86 -6.00 24.09
CA GLY A 86 2.90 -4.97 24.44
C GLY A 86 2.18 -4.36 23.22
N VAL A 87 2.34 -4.92 22.03
CA VAL A 87 1.65 -4.46 20.82
C VAL A 87 0.43 -5.34 20.54
N GLY A 88 -0.71 -4.69 20.34
CA GLY A 88 -1.95 -5.32 19.92
C GLY A 88 -2.49 -4.73 18.63
N VAL A 89 -3.05 -5.57 17.76
CA VAL A 89 -3.67 -5.14 16.51
C VAL A 89 -5.05 -5.77 16.40
N ILE A 90 -6.06 -4.91 16.16
CA ILE A 90 -7.43 -5.32 15.84
C ILE A 90 -7.63 -5.05 14.35
N SER A 91 -7.79 -6.10 13.56
CA SER A 91 -8.08 -6.01 12.12
C SER A 91 -9.59 -6.13 11.89
N ILE A 92 -10.18 -5.09 11.32
CA ILE A 92 -11.61 -5.02 11.01
C ILE A 92 -11.78 -5.14 9.51
N ILE A 93 -12.46 -6.20 9.08
CA ILE A 93 -12.73 -6.49 7.67
C ILE A 93 -14.17 -6.08 7.35
N PHE A 94 -14.33 -5.32 6.27
CA PHE A 94 -15.60 -4.78 5.81
C PHE A 94 -16.15 -5.56 4.60
N ASP A 95 -17.41 -5.35 4.29
CA ASP A 95 -18.02 -5.89 3.08
C ASP A 95 -17.39 -5.25 1.81
N ALA A 96 -17.35 -6.03 0.73
CA ALA A 96 -16.87 -5.52 -0.56
C ALA A 96 -17.73 -4.33 -1.02
N GLY A 97 -17.05 -3.25 -1.44
CA GLY A 97 -17.73 -2.01 -1.86
C GLY A 97 -17.96 -0.99 -0.73
N THR A 98 -17.58 -1.31 0.52
CA THR A 98 -17.53 -0.30 1.59
C THR A 98 -16.42 0.70 1.31
N ASP A 99 -16.69 1.99 1.48
CA ASP A 99 -15.67 3.03 1.38
C ASP A 99 -14.69 2.93 2.57
N PRO A 100 -13.40 2.67 2.33
CA PRO A 100 -12.42 2.49 3.40
C PRO A 100 -12.17 3.77 4.21
N ASP A 101 -12.41 4.96 3.65
CA ASP A 101 -12.24 6.22 4.35
C ASP A 101 -13.37 6.43 5.35
N VAL A 102 -14.61 6.17 4.94
CA VAL A 102 -15.78 6.23 5.82
C VAL A 102 -15.66 5.18 6.92
N ALA A 103 -15.26 3.96 6.58
CA ALA A 103 -15.03 2.87 7.54
C ALA A 103 -13.99 3.25 8.60
N ALA A 104 -12.87 3.84 8.20
CA ALA A 104 -11.83 4.29 9.14
C ALA A 104 -12.34 5.38 10.09
N VAL A 105 -13.15 6.34 9.60
CA VAL A 105 -13.77 7.39 10.42
C VAL A 105 -14.76 6.80 11.42
N ASP A 106 -15.57 5.82 11.00
CA ASP A 106 -16.52 5.16 11.89
C ASP A 106 -15.82 4.36 13.00
N VAL A 107 -14.76 3.65 12.67
CA VAL A 107 -13.90 2.97 13.65
C VAL A 107 -13.26 3.98 14.61
N GLN A 108 -12.71 5.09 14.09
CA GLN A 108 -12.13 6.16 14.91
C GLN A 108 -13.12 6.72 15.92
N ASN A 109 -14.36 6.98 15.48
CA ASN A 109 -15.42 7.48 16.35
C ASN A 109 -15.75 6.50 17.49
N ARG A 110 -15.72 5.19 17.19
CA ARG A 110 -15.95 4.14 18.19
C ARG A 110 -14.79 4.01 19.18
N VAL A 111 -13.56 4.06 18.67
CA VAL A 111 -12.35 4.03 19.52
C VAL A 111 -12.30 5.25 20.44
N ASN A 112 -12.59 6.44 19.93
CA ASN A 112 -12.59 7.67 20.73
C ASN A 112 -13.55 7.62 21.91
N LYS A 113 -14.69 6.91 21.82
CA LYS A 113 -15.63 6.73 22.93
C LYS A 113 -15.05 5.91 24.07
N MET A 114 -14.11 5.01 23.77
CA MET A 114 -13.49 4.11 24.75
C MET A 114 -12.18 4.67 25.33
N MET A 115 -11.62 5.73 24.76
CA MET A 115 -10.32 6.28 25.20
C MET A 115 -10.26 6.56 26.70
N GLY A 116 -11.37 7.04 27.30
CA GLY A 116 -11.40 7.33 28.74
C GLY A 116 -11.45 6.09 29.67
N GLU A 117 -11.67 4.90 29.13
CA GLU A 117 -11.73 3.63 29.89
C GLU A 117 -10.43 2.80 29.74
N LEU A 118 -9.52 3.24 28.85
CA LEU A 118 -8.25 2.56 28.62
C LEU A 118 -7.23 2.93 29.69
N PRO A 119 -6.22 2.07 29.94
CA PRO A 119 -5.09 2.40 30.81
C PRO A 119 -4.37 3.68 30.37
N GLU A 120 -3.85 4.43 31.36
CA GLU A 120 -3.20 5.73 31.09
C GLU A 120 -2.00 5.60 30.15
N GLU A 121 -1.26 4.49 30.25
CA GLU A 121 -0.11 4.18 29.40
C GLU A 121 -0.53 3.99 27.94
N VAL A 122 -1.66 3.32 27.70
CA VAL A 122 -2.24 3.15 26.35
C VAL A 122 -2.70 4.49 25.78
N ILE A 123 -3.32 5.33 26.62
CA ILE A 123 -3.77 6.66 26.19
C ILE A 123 -2.58 7.53 25.82
N LYS A 124 -1.48 7.46 26.57
CA LYS A 124 -0.24 8.22 26.30
C LYS A 124 0.48 7.75 25.05
N ALA A 125 0.53 6.43 24.81
CA ALA A 125 1.09 5.85 23.60
C ALA A 125 0.25 6.21 22.36
N GLY A 126 -1.07 6.34 22.57
CA GLY A 126 -2.05 6.61 21.51
C GLY A 126 -2.53 5.33 20.81
N VAL A 127 -3.78 5.37 20.37
CA VAL A 127 -4.37 4.31 19.53
C VAL A 127 -4.31 4.74 18.08
N GLN A 128 -3.60 3.99 17.27
CA GLN A 128 -3.45 4.29 15.84
C GLN A 128 -4.49 3.54 15.02
N ILE A 129 -5.20 4.26 14.16
CA ILE A 129 -6.15 3.69 13.22
C ILE A 129 -5.67 3.97 11.80
N ALA A 130 -5.49 2.91 11.04
CA ALA A 130 -5.00 3.00 9.66
C ALA A 130 -5.76 2.04 8.74
N LYS A 131 -5.99 2.48 7.52
CA LYS A 131 -6.43 1.58 6.44
C LYS A 131 -5.28 0.64 6.08
N GLU A 132 -5.57 -0.64 5.90
CA GLU A 132 -4.56 -1.59 5.45
C GLU A 132 -4.39 -1.54 3.94
N GLU A 133 -3.27 -1.05 3.51
CA GLU A 133 -2.87 -1.08 2.11
C GLU A 133 -2.16 -2.41 1.81
N LYS A 134 -2.78 -3.26 0.98
CA LYS A 134 -2.27 -4.62 0.70
C LYS A 134 -1.29 -4.67 -0.47
N ALA A 135 -1.37 -3.71 -1.39
CA ALA A 135 -0.55 -3.70 -2.58
C ALA A 135 0.87 -3.24 -2.28
N MET A 136 1.81 -4.18 -2.27
CA MET A 136 3.24 -3.90 -2.10
C MET A 136 3.80 -3.22 -3.35
N LEU A 137 4.65 -2.21 -3.15
CA LEU A 137 5.43 -1.58 -4.21
C LEU A 137 6.88 -2.04 -4.17
N MET A 138 7.58 -1.75 -3.08
CA MET A 138 9.00 -2.06 -2.96
C MET A 138 9.50 -2.06 -1.51
N TYR A 139 10.66 -2.70 -1.32
CA TYR A 139 11.51 -2.51 -0.16
C TYR A 139 12.77 -1.75 -0.59
N LEU A 140 13.08 -0.69 0.15
CA LEU A 140 14.30 0.09 0.03
C LEU A 140 15.16 -0.16 1.27
N ASP A 141 16.40 -0.55 1.05
CA ASP A 141 17.36 -0.88 2.09
C ASP A 141 18.47 0.17 2.10
N VAL A 142 18.52 0.99 3.15
CA VAL A 142 19.58 1.99 3.34
C VAL A 142 20.71 1.35 4.13
N THR A 143 21.88 1.27 3.54
CA THR A 143 23.05 0.57 4.09
C THR A 143 24.24 1.49 4.19
N SER A 144 25.24 1.11 5.01
CA SER A 144 26.54 1.79 5.05
C SER A 144 27.70 0.82 5.02
N THR A 145 28.78 1.23 4.39
CA THR A 145 30.09 0.59 4.45
C THR A 145 30.96 1.19 5.56
N ASN A 146 30.56 2.32 6.12
CA ASN A 146 31.25 2.96 7.25
C ASN A 146 30.79 2.33 8.58
N PRO A 147 31.67 1.70 9.37
CA PRO A 147 31.33 1.06 10.65
C PRO A 147 30.81 2.04 11.72
N GLU A 148 31.11 3.32 11.58
CA GLU A 148 30.64 4.35 12.51
C GLU A 148 29.15 4.68 12.34
N LEU A 149 28.58 4.33 11.17
CA LEU A 149 27.15 4.52 10.86
C LEU A 149 26.41 3.21 11.15
N ASP A 150 26.06 3.04 12.41
CA ASP A 150 25.37 1.84 12.90
C ASP A 150 23.88 1.77 12.46
N GLU A 151 23.19 0.70 12.80
CA GLU A 151 21.79 0.48 12.48
C GLU A 151 20.89 1.59 13.04
N MET A 152 21.18 2.07 14.24
CA MET A 152 20.43 3.12 14.91
C MET A 152 20.56 4.46 14.16
N PHE A 153 21.77 4.79 13.73
CA PHE A 153 22.00 5.96 12.89
C PHE A 153 21.25 5.85 11.55
N LEU A 154 21.39 4.70 10.86
CA LEU A 154 20.73 4.48 9.56
C LEU A 154 19.21 4.60 9.67
N TYR A 155 18.60 4.05 10.73
CA TYR A 155 17.17 4.18 10.99
C TYR A 155 16.74 5.64 11.13
N ASN A 156 17.39 6.38 12.04
CA ASN A 156 17.01 7.78 12.30
C ASN A 156 17.31 8.70 11.11
N PHE A 157 18.41 8.44 10.39
CA PHE A 157 18.70 9.14 9.14
C PHE A 157 17.62 8.89 8.09
N ALA A 158 17.20 7.64 7.92
CA ALA A 158 16.16 7.26 6.97
C ALA A 158 14.80 7.85 7.34
N ASP A 159 14.46 7.90 8.64
CA ASP A 159 13.19 8.47 9.11
C ASP A 159 13.11 9.98 8.82
N ILE A 160 14.17 10.71 9.13
CA ILE A 160 14.19 12.17 8.99
C ILE A 160 14.32 12.60 7.54
N ASN A 161 15.26 11.99 6.77
CA ASN A 161 15.64 12.50 5.45
C ASN A 161 14.95 11.78 4.30
N ILE A 162 14.53 10.52 4.47
CA ILE A 162 14.03 9.70 3.38
C ILE A 162 12.53 9.44 3.51
N LEU A 163 12.08 8.89 4.65
CA LEU A 163 10.70 8.45 4.84
C LEU A 163 9.69 9.60 4.64
N THR A 164 10.01 10.77 5.15
CA THR A 164 9.16 11.97 5.01
C THR A 164 8.98 12.38 3.56
N GLU A 165 10.04 12.30 2.75
CA GLU A 165 10.00 12.63 1.33
C GLU A 165 9.25 11.58 0.52
N LEU A 166 9.45 10.29 0.83
CA LEU A 166 8.76 9.20 0.16
C LEU A 166 7.24 9.21 0.42
N LYS A 167 6.81 9.58 1.63
CA LYS A 167 5.39 9.73 1.98
C LYS A 167 4.67 10.83 1.19
N ARG A 168 5.40 11.80 0.64
CA ARG A 168 4.84 12.90 -0.16
C ARG A 168 4.65 12.56 -1.64
N ILE A 169 5.19 11.42 -2.08
CA ILE A 169 5.08 11.00 -3.48
C ILE A 169 3.64 10.56 -3.73
N GLU A 170 3.00 11.17 -4.72
CA GLU A 170 1.66 10.82 -5.14
C GLU A 170 1.59 9.35 -5.60
N GLY A 171 0.64 8.58 -5.05
CA GLY A 171 0.46 7.17 -5.30
C GLY A 171 1.13 6.25 -4.26
N VAL A 172 1.92 6.79 -3.32
CA VAL A 172 2.37 6.05 -2.13
C VAL A 172 1.27 6.10 -1.09
N GLY A 173 0.68 4.95 -0.76
CA GLY A 173 -0.39 4.84 0.25
C GLY A 173 0.16 4.62 1.65
N PHE A 174 1.30 3.94 1.77
CA PHE A 174 1.93 3.64 3.05
C PHE A 174 3.45 3.56 2.91
N ALA A 175 4.15 4.14 3.88
CA ALA A 175 5.59 4.04 3.99
C ALA A 175 6.00 3.93 5.47
N LYS A 176 6.80 2.91 5.81
CA LYS A 176 7.29 2.67 7.18
C LYS A 176 8.68 2.01 7.14
N ILE A 177 9.54 2.39 8.08
CA ILE A 177 10.80 1.68 8.31
C ILE A 177 10.52 0.48 9.19
N ILE A 178 11.05 -0.67 8.81
CA ILE A 178 10.96 -1.93 9.58
C ILE A 178 12.08 -1.94 10.62
N GLY A 179 11.79 -2.46 11.83
CA GLY A 179 12.76 -2.50 12.91
C GLY A 179 12.95 -1.13 13.53
N VAL A 180 12.08 -0.78 14.47
CA VAL A 180 12.09 0.53 15.13
C VAL A 180 13.36 0.69 15.97
N LYS A 181 14.24 1.61 15.56
CA LYS A 181 15.50 1.97 16.24
C LYS A 181 15.57 3.46 16.57
N GLU A 182 14.42 4.02 16.94
CA GLU A 182 14.34 5.42 17.38
C GLU A 182 15.28 5.68 18.54
N TYR A 183 15.94 6.83 18.51
CA TYR A 183 16.79 7.27 19.59
C TYR A 183 16.01 7.39 20.89
N SER A 184 16.56 6.81 21.96
CA SER A 184 15.97 6.84 23.28
C SER A 184 17.04 6.94 24.36
N MET A 185 16.74 7.68 25.43
CA MET A 185 17.57 7.70 26.61
C MET A 185 17.14 6.56 27.53
N ARG A 186 18.00 5.56 27.72
CA ARG A 186 17.78 4.40 28.60
C ARG A 186 18.33 4.65 29.97
N ILE A 187 17.55 4.36 30.99
CA ILE A 187 17.94 4.48 32.38
C ILE A 187 17.85 3.10 33.03
N TRP A 188 18.99 2.45 33.14
CA TRP A 188 19.13 1.11 33.69
C TRP A 188 19.23 1.21 35.23
N LEU A 189 18.12 0.96 35.93
CA LEU A 189 18.05 1.02 37.37
C LEU A 189 18.86 -0.12 38.02
N LYS A 190 19.63 0.17 39.06
CA LYS A 190 20.42 -0.79 39.82
C LYS A 190 19.70 -1.10 41.17
N PRO A 191 18.94 -2.22 41.25
CA PRO A 191 18.10 -2.51 42.43
C PRO A 191 18.85 -2.51 43.77
N ASP A 192 20.08 -3.01 43.79
CA ASP A 192 20.91 -3.05 44.99
C ASP A 192 21.21 -1.64 45.54
N LYS A 193 21.50 -0.70 44.64
CA LYS A 193 21.72 0.69 45.02
C LYS A 193 20.43 1.39 45.44
N MET A 194 19.33 1.12 44.71
CA MET A 194 18.01 1.64 45.07
C MET A 194 17.59 1.21 46.49
N LEU A 195 17.82 -0.07 46.79
CA LEU A 195 17.56 -0.60 48.16
C LEU A 195 18.42 0.10 49.21
N THR A 196 19.72 0.33 48.95
CA THR A 196 20.64 0.99 49.84
C THR A 196 20.19 2.42 50.20
N TYR A 197 19.67 3.14 49.24
CA TYR A 197 19.16 4.52 49.39
C TYR A 197 17.67 4.60 49.72
N ASN A 198 16.99 3.47 49.84
CA ASN A 198 15.53 3.37 50.05
C ASN A 198 14.74 4.20 49.04
N ILE A 199 15.05 4.00 47.76
CA ILE A 199 14.40 4.65 46.59
C ILE A 199 13.57 3.63 45.85
N SER A 200 12.32 3.98 45.53
CA SER A 200 11.43 3.20 44.68
C SER A 200 11.58 3.59 43.21
N THR A 201 11.09 2.74 42.31
CA THR A 201 10.99 3.07 40.87
C THR A 201 10.10 4.29 40.65
N GLU A 202 9.04 4.44 41.45
CA GLU A 202 8.11 5.57 41.36
C GLU A 202 8.81 6.90 41.73
N ASP A 203 9.72 6.91 42.70
CA ASP A 203 10.52 8.12 43.05
C ASP A 203 11.35 8.57 41.85
N VAL A 204 11.94 7.61 41.09
CA VAL A 204 12.72 7.91 39.87
C VAL A 204 11.83 8.45 38.77
N LEU A 205 10.69 7.81 38.53
CA LEU A 205 9.72 8.25 37.51
C LEU A 205 9.18 9.65 37.83
N GLN A 206 8.92 9.93 39.12
CA GLN A 206 8.46 11.24 39.56
C GLN A 206 9.53 12.31 39.32
N ALA A 207 10.79 12.02 39.66
CA ALA A 207 11.90 12.93 39.43
C ALA A 207 12.09 13.23 37.93
N LEU A 208 11.96 12.21 37.08
CA LEU A 208 12.00 12.39 35.62
C LEU A 208 10.83 13.24 35.13
N LYS A 209 9.60 12.97 35.58
CA LYS A 209 8.42 13.76 35.19
C LYS A 209 8.55 15.23 35.59
N GLU A 210 9.13 15.52 36.74
CA GLU A 210 9.29 16.89 37.25
C GLU A 210 10.42 17.67 36.56
N GLN A 211 11.51 16.98 36.21
CA GLN A 211 12.71 17.63 35.68
C GLN A 211 12.81 17.63 34.16
N ASN A 212 12.27 16.61 33.51
CA ASN A 212 12.34 16.46 32.06
C ASN A 212 11.03 16.90 31.37
N VAL A 213 10.65 18.16 31.59
CA VAL A 213 9.39 18.77 31.13
C VAL A 213 9.67 19.91 30.17
N GLU A 214 8.88 20.05 29.17
CA GLU A 214 8.81 21.25 28.33
C GLU A 214 7.79 22.20 28.95
N ALA A 215 8.23 23.34 29.44
CA ALA A 215 7.39 24.34 30.09
C ALA A 215 7.43 25.67 29.32
N ALA A 216 6.32 26.36 29.26
CA ALA A 216 6.24 27.72 28.75
C ALA A 216 6.07 28.69 29.95
N PRO A 217 7.17 29.14 30.57
CA PRO A 217 7.11 29.92 31.82
C PRO A 217 6.53 31.33 31.62
N GLY A 218 6.27 31.75 30.41
CA GLY A 218 5.65 33.04 30.10
C GLY A 218 6.65 34.18 29.95
N LYS A 219 6.17 35.38 30.25
CA LYS A 219 6.93 36.64 30.13
C LYS A 219 6.86 37.43 31.43
N VAL A 220 7.92 38.16 31.72
CA VAL A 220 7.99 39.06 32.87
C VAL A 220 8.01 40.50 32.36
N GLY A 221 7.29 41.43 33.01
CA GLY A 221 7.19 42.82 32.63
C GLY A 221 5.98 43.14 31.76
N GLU A 222 5.00 42.20 31.63
CA GLU A 222 3.69 42.53 31.08
C GLU A 222 2.88 43.31 32.11
N SER A 223 2.53 44.55 31.78
CA SER A 223 1.76 45.43 32.68
C SER A 223 0.32 45.46 32.21
N SER A 224 -0.62 45.24 33.12
CA SER A 224 -2.06 45.44 32.89
C SER A 224 -2.50 46.87 33.14
N ASP A 225 -1.58 47.68 33.68
CA ASP A 225 -1.86 49.09 34.00
C ASP A 225 -1.39 50.03 32.90
N LYS A 226 -1.96 51.22 32.83
CA LYS A 226 -1.75 52.23 31.78
C LYS A 226 -0.32 52.80 31.72
N THR A 227 0.63 52.29 32.48
CA THR A 227 2.06 52.60 32.43
C THR A 227 2.72 51.72 31.37
N GLU A 228 3.34 52.35 30.35
CA GLU A 228 4.05 51.64 29.28
C GLU A 228 5.18 50.79 29.89
N PRO A 229 5.20 49.47 29.66
CA PRO A 229 6.29 48.64 30.07
C PRO A 229 7.55 48.96 29.26
N HIS A 230 8.59 49.44 29.88
CA HIS A 230 9.84 49.80 29.21
C HIS A 230 10.63 48.58 28.72
N LEU A 231 10.43 47.40 29.31
CA LEU A 231 11.14 46.18 28.97
C LEU A 231 10.29 44.95 29.31
N GLN A 232 10.10 44.07 28.33
CA GLN A 232 9.47 42.80 28.52
C GLN A 232 10.50 41.68 28.33
N TYR A 233 10.67 40.80 29.31
CA TYR A 233 11.58 39.67 29.27
C TYR A 233 10.82 38.38 28.99
N VAL A 234 11.21 37.64 27.97
CA VAL A 234 10.74 36.28 27.72
C VAL A 234 11.58 35.33 28.59
N VAL A 235 10.93 34.65 29.53
CA VAL A 235 11.60 33.64 30.34
C VAL A 235 11.79 32.39 29.47
N ARG A 236 13.02 31.91 29.31
CA ARG A 236 13.32 30.65 28.65
C ARG A 236 13.55 29.56 29.68
N TYR A 237 12.90 28.45 29.50
CA TYR A 237 13.16 27.21 30.20
C TYR A 237 14.09 26.32 29.37
N ALA A 238 14.99 25.58 30.02
CA ALA A 238 15.95 24.73 29.28
C ALA A 238 15.29 23.61 28.49
N GLY A 239 14.04 23.28 28.82
CA GLY A 239 13.28 22.24 28.12
C GLY A 239 13.70 20.83 28.55
N LYS A 240 13.37 19.86 27.68
CA LYS A 240 13.78 18.47 27.87
C LYS A 240 15.29 18.32 27.72
N TYR A 241 15.86 17.49 28.54
CA TYR A 241 17.28 17.16 28.46
C TYR A 241 17.58 16.42 27.14
N GLN A 242 18.74 16.73 26.57
CA GLN A 242 19.14 16.17 25.26
C GLN A 242 20.38 15.27 25.37
N ASN A 243 21.17 15.42 26.43
CA ASN A 243 22.45 14.73 26.62
C ASN A 243 22.37 13.75 27.78
N GLN A 244 23.12 12.66 27.69
CA GLN A 244 23.27 11.66 28.74
C GLN A 244 23.64 12.29 30.09
N ASP A 245 24.66 13.18 30.07
CA ASP A 245 25.16 13.86 31.26
C ASP A 245 24.09 14.67 32.02
N ASP A 246 23.12 15.21 31.32
CA ASP A 246 22.06 15.99 31.95
C ASP A 246 21.05 15.09 32.67
N TYR A 247 20.73 13.91 32.07
CA TYR A 247 19.90 12.90 32.75
C TYR A 247 20.59 12.31 33.97
N GLU A 248 21.91 12.08 33.94
CA GLU A 248 22.69 11.57 35.06
C GLU A 248 22.65 12.53 36.25
N LYS A 249 22.56 13.84 36.01
CA LYS A 249 22.54 14.89 37.05
C LYS A 249 21.19 15.14 37.69
N ILE A 250 20.10 14.55 37.18
CA ILE A 250 18.75 14.75 37.70
C ILE A 250 18.72 14.38 39.20
N PRO A 251 18.30 15.29 40.09
CA PRO A 251 18.17 15.02 41.51
C PRO A 251 16.90 14.19 41.79
N ILE A 252 17.04 13.14 42.60
CA ILE A 252 15.93 12.29 43.03
C ILE A 252 15.47 12.69 44.43
N ARG A 253 16.43 12.85 45.35
CA ARG A 253 16.18 13.20 46.74
C ARG A 253 17.35 14.01 47.32
N SER A 254 17.07 14.93 48.23
CA SER A 254 18.07 15.58 49.06
C SER A 254 17.85 15.21 50.53
N ASN A 255 18.92 15.09 51.28
CA ASN A 255 18.85 14.95 52.75
C ASN A 255 18.94 16.32 53.42
N ASP A 256 18.72 16.35 54.75
CA ASP A 256 18.76 17.58 55.56
C ASP A 256 20.18 18.19 55.63
N GLU A 257 21.21 17.41 55.32
CA GLU A 257 22.61 17.83 55.26
C GLU A 257 23.01 18.46 53.93
N GLY A 258 22.06 18.55 52.96
CA GLY A 258 22.30 19.15 51.66
C GLY A 258 22.96 18.20 50.63
N GLN A 259 23.11 16.90 50.95
CA GLN A 259 23.59 15.91 50.01
C GLN A 259 22.45 15.55 49.05
N VAL A 260 22.74 15.54 47.76
CA VAL A 260 21.76 15.29 46.68
C VAL A 260 22.05 13.95 46.04
N LEU A 261 21.07 13.02 46.12
CA LEU A 261 21.09 11.76 45.39
C LEU A 261 20.62 12.00 43.95
N ARG A 262 21.40 11.55 42.97
CA ARG A 262 21.16 11.75 41.54
C ARG A 262 20.92 10.43 40.83
N ILE A 263 20.36 10.47 39.61
CA ILE A 263 20.13 9.27 38.80
C ILE A 263 21.40 8.45 38.62
N LYS A 264 22.56 9.06 38.35
CA LYS A 264 23.84 8.36 38.20
C LYS A 264 24.26 7.50 39.42
N ASP A 265 23.77 7.85 40.61
CA ASP A 265 24.14 7.14 41.83
C ASP A 265 23.43 5.79 41.98
N ILE A 266 22.24 5.66 41.37
CA ILE A 266 21.36 4.48 41.45
C ILE A 266 21.07 3.81 40.07
N ALA A 267 21.45 4.44 38.98
CA ALA A 267 21.20 3.94 37.64
C ALA A 267 22.40 4.19 36.73
N GLU A 268 22.35 3.59 35.56
CA GLU A 268 23.22 3.86 34.44
C GLU A 268 22.37 4.44 33.29
N VAL A 269 22.81 5.57 32.78
CA VAL A 269 22.12 6.23 31.68
C VAL A 269 22.87 5.89 30.40
N GLU A 270 22.14 5.52 29.35
CA GLU A 270 22.68 5.13 28.06
C GLU A 270 21.86 5.78 26.95
N PHE A 271 22.53 6.38 25.99
CA PHE A 271 21.91 6.82 24.74
C PHE A 271 21.84 5.63 23.79
N SER A 272 20.63 5.13 23.53
CA SER A 272 20.41 3.87 22.84
C SER A 272 19.10 3.91 22.03
N THR A 273 18.50 2.77 21.76
CA THR A 273 17.28 2.61 20.97
C THR A 273 16.05 2.31 21.84
N LEU A 274 14.87 2.67 21.34
CA LEU A 274 13.60 2.39 22.02
C LEU A 274 13.32 0.88 22.12
N TYR A 275 13.61 0.10 21.04
CA TYR A 275 13.38 -1.36 21.00
C TYR A 275 14.65 -2.09 20.58
N PHE A 276 14.89 -3.29 21.18
CA PHE A 276 16.03 -4.16 20.88
C PHE A 276 15.64 -5.41 20.08
N ASP A 277 14.35 -5.75 20.05
CA ASP A 277 13.85 -7.06 19.63
C ASP A 277 13.88 -7.29 18.11
N MET A 278 14.08 -6.25 17.32
CA MET A 278 14.13 -6.34 15.86
C MET A 278 15.48 -5.86 15.33
N GLU A 279 16.03 -6.63 14.41
CA GLU A 279 17.23 -6.30 13.66
C GLU A 279 16.95 -6.50 12.17
N THR A 280 17.35 -5.55 11.33
CA THR A 280 17.22 -5.64 9.89
C THR A 280 18.58 -5.70 9.22
N ARG A 281 18.74 -6.69 8.32
CA ARG A 281 19.99 -6.89 7.58
C ARG A 281 19.74 -7.10 6.09
N PHE A 282 20.53 -6.46 5.27
CA PHE A 282 20.59 -6.68 3.84
C PHE A 282 21.98 -7.15 3.44
N ASN A 283 22.07 -8.33 2.80
CA ASN A 283 23.35 -8.98 2.44
C ASN A 283 24.35 -9.07 3.63
N GLY A 284 23.82 -9.34 4.84
CA GLY A 284 24.62 -9.48 6.06
C GLY A 284 25.04 -8.17 6.73
N ARG A 285 24.70 -7.01 6.15
CA ARG A 285 24.98 -5.68 6.72
C ARG A 285 23.75 -5.11 7.40
N PRO A 286 23.92 -4.36 8.50
CA PRO A 286 22.81 -3.62 9.09
C PRO A 286 22.17 -2.68 8.07
N THR A 287 20.85 -2.59 8.08
CA THR A 287 20.11 -1.73 7.15
C THR A 287 18.90 -1.08 7.82
N ALA A 288 18.51 0.08 7.31
CA ALA A 288 17.17 0.62 7.55
C ALA A 288 16.29 0.23 6.36
N ALA A 289 15.43 -0.77 6.56
CA ALA A 289 14.55 -1.28 5.52
C ALA A 289 13.23 -0.50 5.48
N ILE A 290 12.95 0.19 4.40
CA ILE A 290 11.75 0.98 4.20
C ILE A 290 10.76 0.18 3.36
N LEU A 291 9.61 -0.13 3.93
CA LEU A 291 8.47 -0.75 3.28
C LEU A 291 7.59 0.33 2.62
N LEU A 292 7.31 0.16 1.33
CA LEU A 292 6.43 1.03 0.56
C LEU A 292 5.26 0.24 -0.02
N LYS A 293 4.03 0.75 0.17
CA LYS A 293 2.81 0.18 -0.38
C LYS A 293 2.08 1.18 -1.26
N GLN A 294 1.34 0.67 -2.22
CA GLN A 294 0.64 1.44 -3.24
C GLN A 294 -0.68 1.99 -2.70
N LEU A 295 -1.00 3.22 -3.07
CA LEU A 295 -2.36 3.75 -2.89
C LEU A 295 -3.30 3.09 -3.91
N PRO A 296 -4.49 2.60 -3.50
CA PRO A 296 -5.47 2.02 -4.41
C PRO A 296 -5.80 2.95 -5.59
N GLY A 297 -5.83 2.39 -6.79
CA GLY A 297 -6.13 3.13 -8.03
C GLY A 297 -4.94 3.88 -8.64
N SER A 298 -3.77 3.94 -8.01
CA SER A 298 -2.56 4.50 -8.61
C SER A 298 -1.89 3.51 -9.58
N ASN A 299 -0.97 4.00 -10.41
CA ASN A 299 -0.17 3.18 -11.32
C ASN A 299 1.15 2.78 -10.65
N ALA A 300 1.35 1.48 -10.37
CA ALA A 300 2.54 0.98 -9.68
C ALA A 300 3.85 1.38 -10.37
N ASN A 301 3.93 1.25 -11.69
CA ASN A 301 5.16 1.54 -12.44
C ASN A 301 5.52 3.03 -12.40
N GLU A 302 4.55 3.93 -12.49
CA GLU A 302 4.79 5.37 -12.36
C GLU A 302 5.24 5.76 -10.95
N VAL A 303 4.57 5.21 -9.93
CA VAL A 303 4.92 5.48 -8.52
C VAL A 303 6.34 5.01 -8.24
N ILE A 304 6.71 3.80 -8.69
CA ILE A 304 8.07 3.25 -8.53
C ILE A 304 9.10 4.10 -9.27
N ALA A 305 8.79 4.58 -10.48
CA ALA A 305 9.69 5.46 -11.22
C ALA A 305 9.93 6.78 -10.47
N ARG A 306 8.87 7.39 -9.91
CA ARG A 306 8.97 8.61 -9.08
C ARG A 306 9.76 8.36 -7.79
N ILE A 307 9.56 7.21 -7.14
CA ILE A 307 10.34 6.81 -5.94
C ILE A 307 11.83 6.69 -6.29
N LYS A 308 12.17 5.98 -7.36
CA LYS A 308 13.56 5.82 -7.81
C LYS A 308 14.22 7.15 -8.14
N GLN A 309 13.50 8.03 -8.84
CA GLN A 309 13.99 9.37 -9.14
C GLN A 309 14.23 10.16 -7.85
N ARG A 310 13.23 10.18 -6.93
CA ARG A 310 13.36 10.91 -5.67
C ARG A 310 14.49 10.37 -4.79
N MET A 311 14.68 9.06 -4.75
CA MET A 311 15.79 8.44 -4.03
C MET A 311 17.16 8.83 -4.59
N ALA A 312 17.30 8.96 -5.91
CA ALA A 312 18.52 9.45 -6.52
C ALA A 312 18.81 10.90 -6.11
N GLU A 313 17.81 11.77 -6.10
CA GLU A 313 17.91 13.17 -5.64
C GLU A 313 18.30 13.24 -4.15
N ILE A 314 17.67 12.44 -3.29
CA ILE A 314 17.96 12.38 -1.86
C ILE A 314 19.40 11.87 -1.64
N LYS A 315 19.82 10.84 -2.37
CA LYS A 315 21.18 10.30 -2.27
C LYS A 315 22.22 11.37 -2.56
N GLU A 316 22.04 12.13 -3.64
CA GLU A 316 22.98 13.18 -4.03
C GLU A 316 23.02 14.33 -3.00
N ALA A 317 21.86 14.67 -2.41
CA ALA A 317 21.73 15.81 -1.52
C ALA A 317 22.13 15.52 -0.06
N THR A 318 21.91 14.29 0.44
CA THR A 318 21.94 14.04 1.89
C THR A 318 22.79 12.87 2.34
N PHE A 319 23.14 11.91 1.46
CA PHE A 319 23.87 10.72 1.89
C PHE A 319 25.31 11.06 2.29
N LEU A 320 25.71 10.47 3.42
CA LEU A 320 27.09 10.61 3.90
C LEU A 320 28.02 9.63 3.18
N GLN A 321 29.32 9.89 3.29
CA GLN A 321 30.34 9.03 2.67
C GLN A 321 30.24 7.59 3.21
N GLY A 322 30.10 6.63 2.31
CA GLY A 322 29.94 5.21 2.62
C GLY A 322 28.50 4.75 2.75
N MET A 323 27.51 5.66 2.71
CA MET A 323 26.11 5.29 2.64
C MET A 323 25.67 4.99 1.21
N ASP A 324 24.81 4.02 1.06
CA ASP A 324 24.13 3.69 -0.19
C ASP A 324 22.72 3.14 0.08
N TYR A 325 21.92 2.98 -0.98
CA TYR A 325 20.66 2.28 -0.89
C TYR A 325 20.55 1.22 -1.98
N ASP A 326 19.86 0.14 -1.64
CA ASP A 326 19.52 -0.95 -2.54
C ASP A 326 18.02 -1.16 -2.57
N ILE A 327 17.53 -1.81 -3.60
CA ILE A 327 16.12 -2.20 -3.74
C ILE A 327 16.06 -3.72 -3.68
N SER A 328 15.68 -4.28 -2.52
CA SER A 328 15.58 -5.72 -2.31
C SER A 328 14.34 -6.34 -2.94
N TYR A 329 13.25 -5.59 -2.99
CA TYR A 329 12.02 -5.99 -3.65
C TYR A 329 11.47 -4.84 -4.50
N ASP A 330 11.11 -5.15 -5.74
CA ASP A 330 10.57 -4.20 -6.71
C ASP A 330 9.49 -4.90 -7.54
N VAL A 331 8.24 -4.51 -7.31
CA VAL A 331 7.11 -5.13 -8.01
C VAL A 331 7.11 -4.81 -9.50
N SER A 332 7.72 -3.70 -9.93
CA SER A 332 7.79 -3.36 -11.35
C SER A 332 8.54 -4.41 -12.16
N ARG A 333 9.60 -5.01 -11.60
CA ARG A 333 10.34 -6.08 -12.28
C ARG A 333 9.45 -7.28 -12.62
N PHE A 334 8.59 -7.65 -11.67
CA PHE A 334 7.63 -8.73 -11.87
C PHE A 334 6.53 -8.33 -12.86
N LEU A 335 6.00 -7.11 -12.75
CA LEU A 335 4.98 -6.60 -13.65
C LEU A 335 5.51 -6.48 -15.09
N ASP A 336 6.68 -5.92 -15.29
CA ASP A 336 7.30 -5.77 -16.61
C ASP A 336 7.58 -7.13 -17.25
N ALA A 337 8.13 -8.09 -16.49
CA ALA A 337 8.36 -9.45 -16.97
C ALA A 337 7.03 -10.14 -17.35
N SER A 338 6.00 -9.99 -16.52
CA SER A 338 4.67 -10.56 -16.78
C SER A 338 4.00 -9.93 -17.99
N LEU A 339 4.05 -8.59 -18.11
CA LEU A 339 3.53 -7.87 -19.27
C LEU A 339 4.22 -8.30 -20.58
N HIS A 340 5.55 -8.39 -20.53
CA HIS A 340 6.34 -8.81 -21.68
C HIS A 340 6.00 -10.25 -22.13
N GLU A 341 5.88 -11.17 -21.17
CA GLU A 341 5.50 -12.57 -21.46
C GLU A 341 4.08 -12.67 -22.02
N VAL A 342 3.13 -11.88 -21.49
CA VAL A 342 1.77 -11.86 -22.04
C VAL A 342 1.75 -11.30 -23.46
N VAL A 343 2.41 -10.17 -23.73
CA VAL A 343 2.48 -9.60 -25.08
C VAL A 343 3.12 -10.60 -26.05
N ARG A 344 4.17 -11.28 -25.63
CA ARG A 344 4.81 -12.33 -26.41
C ARG A 344 3.85 -13.50 -26.69
N THR A 345 3.17 -14.00 -25.66
CA THR A 345 2.20 -15.10 -25.78
C THR A 345 1.03 -14.70 -26.69
N LEU A 346 0.53 -13.45 -26.57
CA LEU A 346 -0.48 -12.90 -27.46
C LEU A 346 -0.02 -12.92 -28.91
N ALA A 347 1.22 -12.48 -29.18
CA ALA A 347 1.80 -12.47 -30.52
C ALA A 347 1.99 -13.90 -31.09
N GLU A 348 2.50 -14.82 -30.26
CA GLU A 348 2.68 -16.23 -30.63
C GLU A 348 1.32 -16.91 -30.92
N ALA A 349 0.33 -16.71 -30.05
CA ALA A 349 -1.03 -17.24 -30.24
C ALA A 349 -1.68 -16.67 -31.51
N PHE A 350 -1.55 -15.35 -31.73
CA PHE A 350 -2.06 -14.71 -32.93
C PHE A 350 -1.43 -15.27 -34.23
N LEU A 351 -0.13 -15.46 -34.27
CA LEU A 351 0.60 -16.03 -35.40
C LEU A 351 0.17 -17.48 -35.66
N LEU A 352 0.12 -18.29 -34.59
CA LEU A 352 -0.27 -19.70 -34.70
C LEU A 352 -1.69 -19.86 -35.21
N VAL A 353 -2.62 -19.07 -34.67
CA VAL A 353 -4.01 -19.05 -35.12
C VAL A 353 -4.13 -18.60 -36.57
N SER A 354 -3.46 -17.53 -36.96
CA SER A 354 -3.43 -17.05 -38.32
C SER A 354 -2.90 -18.10 -39.28
N LEU A 355 -1.87 -18.83 -38.88
CA LEU A 355 -1.31 -19.93 -39.67
C LEU A 355 -2.27 -21.09 -39.79
N VAL A 356 -2.87 -21.53 -38.68
CA VAL A 356 -3.85 -22.65 -38.72
C VAL A 356 -5.06 -22.28 -39.56
N THR A 357 -5.62 -21.10 -39.36
CA THR A 357 -6.77 -20.63 -40.18
C THR A 357 -6.42 -20.58 -41.67
N PHE A 358 -5.21 -20.12 -42.00
CA PHE A 358 -4.75 -20.10 -43.40
C PHE A 358 -4.64 -21.52 -44.00
N ILE A 359 -4.11 -22.49 -43.23
CA ILE A 359 -4.00 -23.87 -43.71
C ILE A 359 -5.38 -24.51 -43.96
N PHE A 360 -6.36 -24.24 -43.08
CA PHE A 360 -7.71 -24.81 -43.22
C PHE A 360 -8.53 -24.14 -44.30
N LEU A 361 -8.52 -22.82 -44.40
CA LEU A 361 -9.33 -22.06 -45.37
C LEU A 361 -8.70 -22.01 -46.77
N GLN A 362 -7.37 -22.18 -46.87
CA GLN A 362 -6.59 -22.10 -48.13
C GLN A 362 -6.86 -20.85 -48.97
N ASP A 363 -7.51 -19.84 -48.40
CA ASP A 363 -7.79 -18.55 -49.01
C ASP A 363 -7.29 -17.42 -48.08
N TRP A 364 -6.34 -16.62 -48.57
CA TRP A 364 -5.75 -15.54 -47.82
C TRP A 364 -6.73 -14.41 -47.45
N ARG A 365 -7.76 -14.21 -48.34
CA ARG A 365 -8.77 -13.16 -48.12
C ARG A 365 -9.70 -13.52 -46.96
N SER A 366 -10.13 -14.76 -46.90
CA SER A 366 -10.97 -15.29 -45.83
C SER A 366 -10.21 -15.35 -44.52
N THR A 367 -8.91 -15.65 -44.56
CA THR A 367 -8.03 -15.64 -43.38
C THR A 367 -7.82 -14.23 -42.79
N LEU A 368 -7.86 -13.19 -43.62
CA LEU A 368 -7.69 -11.81 -43.19
C LEU A 368 -8.78 -11.35 -42.20
N ILE A 369 -9.99 -11.95 -42.29
CA ILE A 369 -11.13 -11.58 -41.44
C ILE A 369 -10.83 -11.88 -39.95
N PRO A 370 -10.54 -13.13 -39.52
CA PRO A 370 -10.19 -13.42 -38.13
C PRO A 370 -8.89 -12.71 -37.69
N VAL A 371 -7.93 -12.55 -38.62
CA VAL A 371 -6.67 -11.85 -38.34
C VAL A 371 -6.89 -10.38 -37.94
N ILE A 372 -7.89 -9.70 -38.50
CA ILE A 372 -8.25 -8.33 -38.14
C ILE A 372 -9.18 -8.30 -36.91
N ALA A 373 -10.13 -9.23 -36.84
CA ALA A 373 -11.13 -9.26 -35.77
C ALA A 373 -10.50 -9.43 -34.37
N VAL A 374 -9.45 -10.26 -34.24
CA VAL A 374 -8.78 -10.53 -32.96
C VAL A 374 -8.14 -9.26 -32.35
N PRO A 375 -7.27 -8.51 -33.04
CA PRO A 375 -6.75 -7.27 -32.49
C PRO A 375 -7.83 -6.23 -32.17
N VAL A 376 -8.85 -6.09 -32.99
CA VAL A 376 -9.95 -5.15 -32.77
C VAL A 376 -10.71 -5.48 -31.49
N SER A 377 -11.06 -6.75 -31.29
CA SER A 377 -11.76 -7.19 -30.07
C SER A 377 -10.93 -7.06 -28.80
N LEU A 378 -9.63 -7.43 -28.85
CA LEU A 378 -8.72 -7.30 -27.72
C LEU A 378 -8.50 -5.85 -27.32
N ILE A 379 -8.22 -4.97 -28.29
CA ILE A 379 -8.03 -3.54 -28.02
C ILE A 379 -9.35 -2.94 -27.54
N GLY A 380 -10.48 -3.32 -28.13
CA GLY A 380 -11.80 -2.87 -27.69
C GLY A 380 -12.12 -3.27 -26.25
N THR A 381 -11.65 -4.42 -25.78
CA THR A 381 -11.84 -4.88 -24.39
C THR A 381 -11.26 -3.91 -23.39
N PHE A 382 -10.12 -3.26 -23.68
CA PHE A 382 -9.53 -2.26 -22.75
C PHE A 382 -10.46 -1.07 -22.49
N PHE A 383 -11.24 -0.64 -23.50
CA PHE A 383 -12.24 0.40 -23.29
C PHE A 383 -13.32 -0.03 -22.29
N PHE A 384 -13.84 -1.25 -22.41
CA PHE A 384 -14.83 -1.77 -21.47
C PHE A 384 -14.24 -2.00 -20.09
N MET A 385 -12.98 -2.46 -20.00
CA MET A 385 -12.27 -2.56 -18.73
C MET A 385 -12.18 -1.21 -18.01
N GLN A 386 -11.84 -0.14 -18.73
CA GLN A 386 -11.79 1.21 -18.18
C GLN A 386 -13.18 1.69 -17.74
N LEU A 387 -14.21 1.47 -18.55
CA LEU A 387 -15.59 1.86 -18.23
C LEU A 387 -16.11 1.16 -16.97
N LEU A 388 -15.73 -0.09 -16.76
CA LEU A 388 -16.12 -0.90 -15.59
C LEU A 388 -15.20 -0.75 -14.39
N GLY A 389 -14.15 0.08 -14.48
CA GLY A 389 -13.21 0.34 -13.39
C GLY A 389 -12.23 -0.82 -13.11
N PHE A 390 -11.98 -1.70 -14.08
CA PHE A 390 -10.97 -2.74 -13.94
C PHE A 390 -9.55 -2.19 -14.09
N SER A 391 -8.61 -2.84 -13.41
CA SER A 391 -7.18 -2.57 -13.58
C SER A 391 -6.52 -3.59 -14.51
N LEU A 392 -5.41 -3.18 -15.12
CA LEU A 392 -4.54 -4.09 -15.86
C LEU A 392 -3.65 -4.83 -14.85
N ASN A 393 -3.89 -6.12 -14.69
CA ASN A 393 -3.17 -6.97 -13.74
C ASN A 393 -2.94 -8.37 -14.31
N LEU A 394 -2.17 -9.20 -13.62
CA LEU A 394 -1.83 -10.55 -14.08
C LEU A 394 -3.06 -11.39 -14.44
N ILE A 395 -4.13 -11.31 -13.65
CA ILE A 395 -5.35 -12.11 -13.86
C ILE A 395 -6.12 -11.62 -15.10
N THR A 396 -6.26 -10.30 -15.26
CA THR A 396 -6.92 -9.73 -16.45
C THR A 396 -6.13 -10.00 -17.72
N LEU A 397 -4.80 -10.00 -17.64
CA LEU A 397 -3.94 -10.35 -18.78
C LEU A 397 -4.06 -11.83 -19.17
N LEU A 398 -4.10 -12.74 -18.20
CA LEU A 398 -4.34 -14.17 -18.45
C LEU A 398 -5.73 -14.39 -19.06
N ALA A 399 -6.76 -13.66 -18.59
CA ALA A 399 -8.10 -13.72 -19.15
C ALA A 399 -8.11 -13.26 -20.62
N LEU A 400 -7.33 -12.22 -20.98
CA LEU A 400 -7.19 -11.77 -22.36
C LEU A 400 -6.53 -12.84 -23.24
N VAL A 401 -5.51 -13.55 -22.76
CA VAL A 401 -4.89 -14.67 -23.49
C VAL A 401 -5.92 -15.77 -23.76
N LEU A 402 -6.71 -16.13 -22.74
CA LEU A 402 -7.77 -17.13 -22.88
C LEU A 402 -8.86 -16.69 -23.85
N ALA A 403 -9.23 -15.40 -23.82
CA ALA A 403 -10.26 -14.83 -24.69
C ALA A 403 -9.89 -14.89 -26.17
N ILE A 404 -8.59 -14.88 -26.52
CA ILE A 404 -8.15 -15.03 -27.93
C ILE A 404 -8.70 -16.31 -28.54
N GLY A 405 -8.57 -17.45 -27.86
CA GLY A 405 -9.08 -18.73 -28.34
C GLY A 405 -10.56 -18.66 -28.66
N ILE A 406 -11.36 -18.11 -27.73
CA ILE A 406 -12.82 -18.00 -27.89
C ILE A 406 -13.20 -17.07 -29.03
N VAL A 407 -12.54 -15.92 -29.16
CA VAL A 407 -12.81 -14.94 -30.22
C VAL A 407 -12.46 -15.50 -31.59
N VAL A 408 -11.35 -16.24 -31.69
CA VAL A 408 -10.88 -16.86 -32.93
C VAL A 408 -11.84 -17.94 -33.40
N ASP A 409 -12.25 -18.85 -32.50
CA ASP A 409 -13.17 -19.92 -32.82
C ASP A 409 -14.50 -19.35 -33.39
N GLY A 410 -15.02 -18.29 -32.78
CA GLY A 410 -16.19 -17.60 -33.28
C GLY A 410 -16.02 -17.03 -34.69
N ALA A 411 -14.88 -16.41 -34.95
CA ALA A 411 -14.59 -15.84 -36.27
C ALA A 411 -14.40 -16.93 -37.32
N ILE A 412 -13.74 -18.05 -37.03
CA ILE A 412 -13.53 -19.17 -37.94
C ILE A 412 -14.86 -19.80 -38.32
N VAL A 413 -15.71 -20.12 -37.34
CA VAL A 413 -17.02 -20.75 -37.58
C VAL A 413 -17.90 -19.91 -38.52
N VAL A 414 -17.90 -18.59 -38.33
CA VAL A 414 -18.67 -17.68 -39.18
C VAL A 414 -18.11 -17.67 -40.62
N VAL A 415 -16.81 -17.58 -40.80
CA VAL A 415 -16.16 -17.60 -42.12
C VAL A 415 -16.39 -18.93 -42.84
N GLU A 416 -16.27 -20.06 -42.13
CA GLU A 416 -16.50 -21.39 -42.65
C GLU A 416 -17.97 -21.57 -43.10
N ALA A 417 -18.93 -21.15 -42.29
CA ALA A 417 -20.35 -21.22 -42.62
C ALA A 417 -20.69 -20.39 -43.87
N VAL A 418 -20.09 -19.20 -44.01
CA VAL A 418 -20.26 -18.36 -45.23
C VAL A 418 -19.63 -19.05 -46.44
N HIS A 419 -18.42 -19.61 -46.28
CA HIS A 419 -17.70 -20.27 -47.37
C HIS A 419 -18.45 -21.53 -47.86
N ALA A 420 -18.90 -22.38 -46.95
CA ALA A 420 -19.71 -23.55 -47.27
C ALA A 420 -21.02 -23.17 -48.01
N LYS A 421 -21.65 -22.04 -47.60
CA LYS A 421 -22.83 -21.54 -48.28
C LYS A 421 -22.54 -21.02 -49.70
N MET A 422 -21.41 -20.33 -49.89
CA MET A 422 -20.97 -19.89 -51.21
C MET A 422 -20.72 -21.06 -52.14
N GLU A 423 -20.06 -22.11 -51.69
CA GLU A 423 -19.81 -23.32 -52.47
C GLU A 423 -21.11 -24.06 -52.84
N SER A 424 -22.03 -24.21 -51.89
CA SER A 424 -23.29 -24.97 -52.10
C SER A 424 -24.29 -24.24 -53.01
N THR A 425 -24.27 -22.89 -52.99
CA THR A 425 -25.28 -22.09 -53.75
C THR A 425 -24.70 -21.37 -54.96
N GLY A 426 -23.37 -21.33 -55.14
CA GLY A 426 -22.71 -20.59 -56.22
C GLY A 426 -22.92 -19.06 -56.14
N THR A 427 -23.33 -18.55 -54.99
CA THR A 427 -23.66 -17.14 -54.78
C THR A 427 -22.45 -16.34 -54.28
N GLY A 428 -22.44 -15.03 -54.52
CA GLY A 428 -21.38 -14.16 -53.98
C GLY A 428 -21.40 -14.01 -52.47
N PRO A 429 -20.30 -13.55 -51.85
CA PRO A 429 -20.14 -13.48 -50.36
C PRO A 429 -21.29 -12.78 -49.66
N ARG A 430 -21.76 -11.66 -50.20
CA ARG A 430 -22.86 -10.87 -49.63
C ARG A 430 -24.19 -11.64 -49.60
N GLN A 431 -24.52 -12.32 -50.72
CA GLN A 431 -25.76 -13.10 -50.81
C GLN A 431 -25.69 -14.35 -49.93
N ALA A 432 -24.53 -14.98 -49.84
CA ALA A 432 -24.30 -16.11 -48.93
C ALA A 432 -24.49 -15.71 -47.47
N THR A 433 -23.96 -14.55 -47.07
CA THR A 433 -24.09 -14.02 -45.69
C THR A 433 -25.54 -13.60 -45.37
N GLU A 434 -26.24 -12.94 -46.32
CA GLU A 434 -27.66 -12.59 -46.17
C GLU A 434 -28.57 -13.84 -46.16
N GLY A 435 -28.19 -14.93 -46.82
CA GLY A 435 -28.93 -16.20 -46.88
C GLY A 435 -28.64 -17.15 -45.69
N LEU A 436 -27.71 -16.85 -44.85
CA LEU A 436 -27.53 -17.58 -43.58
C LEU A 436 -28.64 -17.16 -42.61
N ASN A 437 -29.36 -18.15 -42.08
CA ASN A 437 -30.45 -17.91 -41.12
C ASN A 437 -29.84 -17.55 -39.75
N TRP A 438 -29.61 -16.25 -39.50
CA TRP A 438 -29.12 -15.71 -38.26
C TRP A 438 -30.24 -15.61 -37.20
N ASN A 439 -31.15 -16.57 -37.14
CA ASN A 439 -32.23 -16.57 -36.15
C ASN A 439 -31.67 -16.90 -34.76
N MET A 440 -31.56 -15.89 -33.94
CA MET A 440 -31.13 -16.02 -32.54
C MET A 440 -32.06 -16.92 -31.66
N GLY A 441 -33.24 -17.31 -32.17
CA GLY A 441 -34.22 -18.11 -31.43
C GLY A 441 -33.97 -19.61 -31.43
N ASP A 442 -33.46 -20.15 -32.55
CA ASP A 442 -33.30 -21.60 -32.72
C ASP A 442 -31.87 -22.11 -32.58
N THR A 443 -30.89 -21.23 -32.45
CA THR A 443 -29.46 -21.56 -32.38
C THR A 443 -28.81 -21.36 -31.00
N CYS A 444 -29.57 -20.91 -30.00
CA CYS A 444 -29.07 -20.92 -28.60
C CYS A 444 -28.87 -22.32 -28.02
N THR A 445 -29.25 -23.36 -28.73
CA THR A 445 -29.06 -24.78 -28.34
C THR A 445 -27.95 -25.48 -29.13
N GLY A 446 -27.29 -24.82 -30.06
CA GLY A 446 -26.16 -25.34 -30.83
C GLY A 446 -24.95 -24.41 -30.75
N ASP A 447 -23.75 -24.97 -30.86
CA ASP A 447 -22.46 -24.29 -30.74
C ASP A 447 -22.28 -23.02 -31.59
N ILE A 448 -23.03 -22.88 -32.67
CA ILE A 448 -22.97 -21.73 -33.62
C ILE A 448 -23.59 -20.46 -33.04
N GLY A 449 -24.62 -20.58 -32.16
CA GLY A 449 -25.32 -19.43 -31.59
C GLY A 449 -24.52 -18.66 -30.52
N TYR A 450 -23.73 -19.35 -29.70
CA TYR A 450 -22.90 -18.74 -28.70
C TYR A 450 -21.72 -17.97 -29.30
N THR A 451 -21.13 -18.48 -30.37
CA THR A 451 -19.98 -17.88 -31.04
C THR A 451 -20.33 -16.67 -31.87
N ALA A 452 -21.49 -16.66 -32.51
CA ALA A 452 -21.95 -15.47 -33.27
C ALA A 452 -22.26 -14.26 -32.35
N CYS A 453 -22.72 -14.50 -31.13
CA CYS A 453 -22.94 -13.43 -30.13
C CYS A 453 -21.63 -12.85 -29.53
N SER A 454 -20.52 -13.57 -29.61
CA SER A 454 -19.23 -13.12 -29.06
C SER A 454 -18.38 -12.31 -30.05
N VAL A 455 -18.69 -12.36 -31.34
CA VAL A 455 -17.92 -11.67 -32.39
C VAL A 455 -18.58 -10.36 -32.88
N PHE A 456 -19.85 -10.14 -32.53
CA PHE A 456 -20.61 -8.92 -32.77
C PHE A 456 -21.15 -8.40 -31.42
#